data_8699aeb4edf6281000e9a44711e11cee
#
_entry.id   8699aeb4edf6281000e9a44711e11cee
#
_cell.length_a   1.000
_cell.length_b   1.000
_cell.length_c   1.000
_cell.angle_alpha   90.00
_cell.angle_beta   90.00
_cell.angle_gamma   90.00
#
_symmetry.space_group_name_H-M   'P 1'
#
loop_
_entity.id
_entity.type
_entity.pdbx_description
1 polymer ?
#
loop_
_entity_poly.entity_id
_entity_poly.type
_entity_poly.pdbx_seq_one_letter_code
_entity_poly.pdbx_strand_id
1 'polypeptide(L)'
;MNPRLLIPLFCMLLLTTFFSCVDTAPTKEVQHIDSLNSRAYMYRYRDLDSSCKAASQAYKEVSMYSQGKAEASNNLAFCAFMRMDFDTAERLHKGVYDLTKNELELLIADIGLMKIYQRTAMNKEFYDYRNSAIRRMKRIDEENNLFVDRHESARLDYAFTEFFIVSAVYYYYLQQRTEAMASLNEIQLNEDLATDTNQILYFHYIKGSAGLCEGKTPDERKLEEFDELYTTWKMASEQGYLYFEGNGLQGLTNLMASQESYELFLNRRSHALTRFGIPVDSLLPLRLGQMALERFRKYNDLYQIAGAYVSIGKYLNAHGRYTEALDTLAKALDCVNQHHMSYYH
;
A
#
# COMPACT_ATOMS: atom_id res chain seq x y z
N MET A 1 -37.94 -29.68 55.14
CA MET A 1 -37.14 -29.27 53.96
C MET A 1 -35.76 -29.85 54.09
N ASN A 2 -35.34 -30.65 53.13
CA ASN A 2 -34.14 -31.47 53.19
C ASN A 2 -32.91 -30.62 52.84
N PRO A 3 -31.95 -30.38 53.71
CA PRO A 3 -30.81 -29.46 53.48
C PRO A 3 -29.91 -29.91 52.34
N ARG A 4 -30.03 -31.12 51.84
CA ARG A 4 -29.25 -31.68 50.71
C ARG A 4 -29.71 -31.17 49.33
N LEU A 5 -30.84 -30.46 49.22
CA LEU A 5 -31.36 -29.91 47.97
C LEU A 5 -31.01 -28.41 47.79
N LEU A 6 -30.51 -27.76 48.84
CA LEU A 6 -30.13 -26.34 48.79
C LEU A 6 -28.71 -26.11 48.23
N ILE A 7 -27.81 -27.09 48.34
CA ILE A 7 -26.44 -26.99 47.89
C ILE A 7 -26.33 -26.97 46.37
N PRO A 8 -27.00 -27.85 45.58
CA PRO A 8 -26.96 -27.79 44.12
C PRO A 8 -27.62 -26.54 43.53
N LEU A 9 -28.65 -26.00 44.20
CA LEU A 9 -29.31 -24.75 43.73
C LEU A 9 -28.41 -23.50 43.94
N PHE A 10 -27.64 -23.49 45.01
CA PHE A 10 -26.70 -22.38 45.29
C PHE A 10 -25.44 -22.44 44.35
N CYS A 11 -24.95 -23.64 44.03
CA CYS A 11 -23.91 -23.85 43.04
C CYS A 11 -24.39 -23.53 41.61
N MET A 12 -25.66 -23.77 41.29
CA MET A 12 -26.22 -23.41 39.99
C MET A 12 -26.45 -21.92 39.82
N LEU A 13 -26.76 -21.18 40.90
CA LEU A 13 -26.84 -19.72 40.90
C LEU A 13 -25.46 -19.04 40.83
N LEU A 14 -24.41 -19.66 41.37
CA LEU A 14 -23.03 -19.14 41.28
C LEU A 14 -22.39 -19.39 39.91
N LEU A 15 -22.82 -20.41 39.18
CA LEU A 15 -22.35 -20.68 37.79
C LEU A 15 -22.94 -19.72 36.76
N THR A 16 -24.03 -19.02 37.06
CA THR A 16 -24.63 -18.04 36.12
C THR A 16 -24.03 -16.63 36.23
N THR A 17 -23.13 -16.38 37.19
CA THR A 17 -22.50 -15.07 37.37
C THR A 17 -21.12 -14.92 36.72
N PHE A 18 -20.62 -15.96 36.07
CA PHE A 18 -19.43 -15.89 35.23
C PHE A 18 -19.74 -15.74 33.74
N PHE A 19 -20.86 -15.10 33.41
CA PHE A 19 -20.93 -14.46 32.09
C PHE A 19 -19.99 -13.25 32.17
N SER A 20 -18.80 -13.45 31.70
CA SER A 20 -17.89 -12.38 31.31
C SER A 20 -18.73 -11.31 30.61
N CYS A 21 -18.85 -10.12 31.19
CA CYS A 21 -19.22 -8.96 30.43
C CYS A 21 -18.13 -8.80 29.37
N VAL A 22 -18.34 -9.37 28.20
CA VAL A 22 -17.69 -8.89 27.02
C VAL A 22 -18.30 -7.51 26.83
N ASP A 23 -17.54 -6.46 27.15
CA ASP A 23 -17.91 -5.08 26.85
C ASP A 23 -18.09 -4.96 25.35
N THR A 24 -19.30 -5.25 24.87
CA THR A 24 -19.65 -5.08 23.46
C THR A 24 -19.91 -3.60 23.27
N ALA A 25 -19.09 -2.99 22.45
CA ALA A 25 -19.29 -1.59 22.06
C ALA A 25 -20.70 -1.40 21.47
N PRO A 26 -21.36 -0.26 21.73
CA PRO A 26 -22.68 0.01 21.18
C PRO A 26 -22.66 -0.07 19.65
N THR A 27 -23.64 -0.73 19.05
CA THR A 27 -23.72 -0.92 17.58
C THR A 27 -23.57 0.39 16.79
N LYS A 28 -24.08 1.51 17.34
CA LYS A 28 -23.91 2.84 16.70
C LYS A 28 -22.46 3.31 16.70
N GLU A 29 -21.71 3.06 17.77
CA GLU A 29 -20.26 3.38 17.81
C GLU A 29 -19.51 2.54 16.78
N VAL A 30 -19.74 1.24 16.74
CA VAL A 30 -19.12 0.33 15.78
C VAL A 30 -19.36 0.81 14.34
N GLN A 31 -20.61 1.01 13.95
CA GLN A 31 -20.95 1.49 12.60
C GLN A 31 -20.33 2.83 12.26
N HIS A 32 -20.28 3.76 13.20
CA HIS A 32 -19.68 5.08 13.00
C HIS A 32 -18.16 4.99 12.80
N ILE A 33 -17.46 4.26 13.68
CA ILE A 33 -16.00 4.09 13.62
C ILE A 33 -15.58 3.31 12.38
N ASP A 34 -16.29 2.23 12.03
CA ASP A 34 -16.01 1.47 10.80
C ASP A 34 -16.21 2.33 9.55
N SER A 35 -17.25 3.19 9.54
CA SER A 35 -17.44 4.15 8.44
C SER A 35 -16.28 5.14 8.30
N LEU A 36 -15.74 5.64 9.42
CA LEU A 36 -14.57 6.53 9.42
C LEU A 36 -13.30 5.79 8.95
N ASN A 37 -13.07 4.57 9.43
CA ASN A 37 -11.95 3.74 9.04
C ASN A 37 -12.01 3.33 7.57
N SER A 38 -13.19 2.92 7.08
CA SER A 38 -13.41 2.63 5.65
C SER A 38 -13.14 3.87 4.78
N ARG A 39 -13.56 5.05 5.23
CA ARG A 39 -13.26 6.31 4.54
C ARG A 39 -11.76 6.61 4.53
N ALA A 40 -11.05 6.39 5.65
CA ALA A 40 -9.60 6.54 5.70
C ALA A 40 -8.91 5.64 4.67
N TYR A 41 -9.32 4.37 4.59
CA TYR A 41 -8.82 3.42 3.60
C TYR A 41 -9.12 3.84 2.15
N MET A 42 -10.35 4.24 1.86
CA MET A 42 -10.78 4.66 0.52
C MET A 42 -10.00 5.87 -0.02
N TYR A 43 -9.57 6.78 0.87
CA TYR A 43 -8.81 7.97 0.48
C TYR A 43 -7.30 7.77 0.42
N ARG A 44 -6.75 6.63 0.88
CA ARG A 44 -5.29 6.38 1.03
C ARG A 44 -4.45 6.86 -0.15
N TYR A 45 -4.85 6.54 -1.36
CA TYR A 45 -4.09 6.82 -2.58
C TYR A 45 -4.76 7.86 -3.48
N ARG A 46 -5.87 8.46 -3.01
CA ARG A 46 -6.60 9.53 -3.69
C ARG A 46 -6.28 10.90 -3.11
N ASP A 47 -6.38 11.01 -1.79
CA ASP A 47 -6.20 12.24 -1.03
C ASP A 47 -5.69 11.88 0.38
N LEU A 48 -4.38 12.03 0.58
CA LEU A 48 -3.73 11.64 1.83
C LEU A 48 -4.26 12.44 3.03
N ASP A 49 -4.53 13.73 2.86
CA ASP A 49 -5.01 14.57 3.96
C ASP A 49 -6.42 14.17 4.41
N SER A 50 -7.31 13.85 3.46
CA SER A 50 -8.63 13.30 3.77
C SER A 50 -8.55 11.93 4.46
N SER A 51 -7.63 11.06 4.03
CA SER A 51 -7.36 9.78 4.69
C SER A 51 -6.93 9.99 6.14
N CYS A 52 -5.93 10.85 6.37
CA CYS A 52 -5.40 11.14 7.70
C CYS A 52 -6.44 11.79 8.62
N LYS A 53 -7.29 12.68 8.08
CA LYS A 53 -8.37 13.31 8.83
C LYS A 53 -9.40 12.29 9.30
N ALA A 54 -9.82 11.39 8.43
CA ALA A 54 -10.79 10.34 8.77
C ALA A 54 -10.20 9.36 9.82
N ALA A 55 -8.95 8.91 9.65
CA ALA A 55 -8.27 8.05 10.61
C ALA A 55 -8.09 8.72 11.98
N SER A 56 -7.73 10.02 12.00
CA SER A 56 -7.60 10.80 13.25
C SER A 56 -8.93 10.97 13.95
N GLN A 57 -10.00 11.16 13.19
CA GLN A 57 -11.35 11.26 13.73
C GLN A 57 -11.78 9.93 14.37
N ALA A 58 -11.62 8.80 13.65
CA ALA A 58 -11.90 7.47 14.17
C ALA A 58 -11.14 7.21 15.49
N TYR A 59 -9.82 7.46 15.50
CA TYR A 59 -8.98 7.22 16.67
C TYR A 59 -9.40 8.05 17.91
N LYS A 60 -9.87 9.27 17.69
CA LYS A 60 -10.30 10.18 18.79
C LYS A 60 -11.70 9.87 19.31
N GLU A 61 -12.61 9.46 18.43
CA GLU A 61 -14.03 9.29 18.77
C GLU A 61 -14.35 7.89 19.31
N VAL A 62 -13.47 6.89 19.08
CA VAL A 62 -13.65 5.55 19.63
C VAL A 62 -13.49 5.54 21.15
N SER A 63 -14.44 4.93 21.86
CA SER A 63 -14.43 4.83 23.34
C SER A 63 -14.32 3.38 23.84
N MET A 64 -15.15 2.47 23.34
CA MET A 64 -15.22 1.08 23.79
C MET A 64 -14.88 0.05 22.70
N TYR A 65 -14.81 0.46 21.43
CA TYR A 65 -14.55 -0.41 20.31
C TYR A 65 -13.03 -0.53 20.05
N SER A 66 -12.35 -1.42 20.81
CA SER A 66 -10.89 -1.60 20.73
C SER A 66 -10.37 -2.02 19.37
N GLN A 67 -11.11 -2.87 18.63
CA GLN A 67 -10.76 -3.26 17.27
C GLN A 67 -10.79 -2.08 16.30
N GLY A 68 -11.85 -1.27 16.33
CA GLY A 68 -11.94 -0.04 15.52
C GLY A 68 -10.84 0.97 15.86
N LYS A 69 -10.39 1.02 17.13
CA LYS A 69 -9.24 1.84 17.54
C LYS A 69 -7.92 1.32 16.96
N ALA A 70 -7.74 0.02 16.97
CA ALA A 70 -6.57 -0.64 16.39
C ALA A 70 -6.50 -0.38 14.87
N GLU A 71 -7.63 -0.50 14.17
CA GLU A 71 -7.74 -0.15 12.75
C GLU A 71 -7.41 1.32 12.49
N ALA A 72 -7.96 2.24 13.29
CA ALA A 72 -7.65 3.66 13.17
C ALA A 72 -6.17 3.96 13.42
N SER A 73 -5.52 3.24 14.36
CA SER A 73 -4.06 3.33 14.59
C SER A 73 -3.26 2.87 13.37
N ASN A 74 -3.64 1.75 12.76
CA ASN A 74 -3.03 1.26 11.52
C ASN A 74 -3.21 2.26 10.36
N ASN A 75 -4.38 2.88 10.23
CA ASN A 75 -4.63 3.91 9.22
C ASN A 75 -3.79 5.18 9.46
N LEU A 76 -3.63 5.62 10.72
CA LEU A 76 -2.75 6.75 11.08
C LEU A 76 -1.27 6.42 10.82
N ALA A 77 -0.84 5.19 11.10
CA ALA A 77 0.50 4.72 10.81
C ALA A 77 0.80 4.75 9.31
N PHE A 78 -0.17 4.35 8.47
CA PHE A 78 -0.08 4.53 7.03
C PHE A 78 0.13 6.01 6.64
N CYS A 79 -0.63 6.92 7.24
CA CYS A 79 -0.48 8.35 6.98
C CYS A 79 0.91 8.88 7.36
N ALA A 80 1.43 8.47 8.51
CA ALA A 80 2.77 8.84 8.95
C ALA A 80 3.84 8.28 8.00
N PHE A 81 3.70 7.02 7.59
CA PHE A 81 4.59 6.37 6.62
C PHE A 81 4.63 7.13 5.28
N MET A 82 3.49 7.52 4.73
CA MET A 82 3.41 8.27 3.46
C MET A 82 4.02 9.67 3.57
N ARG A 83 4.06 10.24 4.78
CA ARG A 83 4.74 11.51 5.09
C ARG A 83 6.20 11.34 5.49
N MET A 84 6.73 10.12 5.42
CA MET A 84 8.10 9.75 5.80
C MET A 84 8.41 9.93 7.30
N ASP A 85 7.39 10.07 8.14
CA ASP A 85 7.52 10.05 9.60
C ASP A 85 7.51 8.60 10.10
N PHE A 86 8.64 7.91 9.85
CA PHE A 86 8.78 6.48 10.16
C PHE A 86 8.73 6.18 11.66
N ASP A 87 9.24 7.08 12.50
CA ASP A 87 9.20 6.93 13.96
C ASP A 87 7.77 6.93 14.48
N THR A 88 6.95 7.86 13.99
CA THR A 88 5.52 7.89 14.34
C THR A 88 4.77 6.69 13.76
N ALA A 89 5.05 6.30 12.51
CA ALA A 89 4.44 5.13 11.90
C ALA A 89 4.75 3.84 12.67
N GLU A 90 6.02 3.64 13.04
CA GLU A 90 6.48 2.49 13.83
C GLU A 90 5.81 2.46 15.21
N ARG A 91 5.78 3.58 15.92
CA ARG A 91 5.15 3.69 17.24
C ARG A 91 3.65 3.38 17.18
N LEU A 92 2.95 3.84 16.15
CA LEU A 92 1.52 3.59 15.97
C LEU A 92 1.23 2.11 15.67
N HIS A 93 1.99 1.48 14.75
CA HIS A 93 1.85 0.05 14.48
C HIS A 93 2.20 -0.81 15.69
N LYS A 94 3.28 -0.50 16.42
CA LYS A 94 3.62 -1.20 17.67
C LYS A 94 2.54 -1.01 18.75
N GLY A 95 1.93 0.15 18.82
CA GLY A 95 0.83 0.43 19.76
C GLY A 95 -0.42 -0.43 19.52
N VAL A 96 -0.62 -0.98 18.32
CA VAL A 96 -1.76 -1.87 18.02
C VAL A 96 -1.73 -3.13 18.90
N TYR A 97 -0.55 -3.63 19.27
CA TYR A 97 -0.42 -4.82 20.14
C TYR A 97 -0.98 -4.62 21.55
N ASP A 98 -1.04 -3.37 22.00
CA ASP A 98 -1.62 -3.03 23.32
C ASP A 98 -3.13 -2.74 23.21
N LEU A 99 -3.63 -2.43 22.02
CA LEU A 99 -5.03 -2.06 21.79
C LEU A 99 -5.95 -3.27 21.59
N THR A 100 -5.45 -4.34 20.97
CA THR A 100 -6.32 -5.46 20.56
C THR A 100 -5.59 -6.80 20.61
N LYS A 101 -6.39 -7.88 20.61
CA LYS A 101 -5.93 -9.26 20.35
C LYS A 101 -6.46 -9.78 19.01
N ASN A 102 -7.12 -8.95 18.21
CA ASN A 102 -7.61 -9.32 16.90
C ASN A 102 -6.42 -9.59 15.96
N GLU A 103 -6.30 -10.84 15.50
CA GLU A 103 -5.16 -11.30 14.69
C GLU A 103 -5.07 -10.57 13.35
N LEU A 104 -6.19 -10.13 12.77
CA LEU A 104 -6.20 -9.37 11.52
C LEU A 104 -5.56 -7.97 11.69
N GLU A 105 -5.94 -7.22 12.72
CA GLU A 105 -5.34 -5.91 12.96
C GLU A 105 -3.86 -6.00 13.36
N LEU A 106 -3.49 -7.06 14.08
CA LEU A 106 -2.09 -7.37 14.40
C LEU A 106 -1.29 -7.77 13.14
N LEU A 107 -1.90 -8.51 12.19
CA LEU A 107 -1.30 -8.83 10.90
C LEU A 107 -1.04 -7.56 10.09
N ILE A 108 -2.01 -6.65 10.03
CA ILE A 108 -1.87 -5.37 9.32
C ILE A 108 -0.76 -4.51 9.95
N ALA A 109 -0.63 -4.53 11.28
CA ALA A 109 0.47 -3.85 11.97
C ALA A 109 1.83 -4.46 11.64
N ASP A 110 1.94 -5.80 11.62
CA ASP A 110 3.17 -6.50 11.20
C ASP A 110 3.58 -6.09 9.77
N ILE A 111 2.62 -6.07 8.83
CA ILE A 111 2.87 -5.67 7.43
C ILE A 111 3.31 -4.20 7.34
N GLY A 112 2.68 -3.31 8.11
CA GLY A 112 3.09 -1.92 8.19
C GLY A 112 4.53 -1.75 8.70
N LEU A 113 4.93 -2.52 9.71
CA LEU A 113 6.31 -2.57 10.21
C LEU A 113 7.27 -3.13 9.16
N MET A 114 6.88 -4.18 8.40
CA MET A 114 7.68 -4.66 7.26
C MET A 114 7.93 -3.53 6.24
N LYS A 115 6.93 -2.72 5.91
CA LYS A 115 7.07 -1.58 4.98
C LYS A 115 8.09 -0.56 5.48
N ILE A 116 8.05 -0.21 6.78
CA ILE A 116 8.98 0.71 7.40
C ILE A 116 10.41 0.15 7.33
N TYR A 117 10.61 -1.10 7.75
CA TYR A 117 11.94 -1.70 7.79
C TYR A 117 12.50 -2.01 6.40
N GLN A 118 11.65 -2.28 5.42
CA GLN A 118 12.05 -2.34 4.01
C GLN A 118 12.56 -0.95 3.55
N ARG A 119 11.85 0.13 3.89
CA ARG A 119 12.19 1.48 3.49
C ARG A 119 13.46 2.01 4.19
N THR A 120 13.74 1.56 5.39
CA THR A 120 14.90 1.94 6.20
C THR A 120 16.08 0.95 6.10
N ALA A 121 15.97 -0.07 5.22
CA ALA A 121 16.97 -1.12 5.01
C ALA A 121 17.32 -1.92 6.27
N MET A 122 16.40 -2.04 7.22
CA MET A 122 16.54 -2.82 8.45
C MET A 122 16.12 -4.28 8.19
N ASN A 123 17.00 -5.04 7.55
CA ASN A 123 16.68 -6.38 7.02
C ASN A 123 16.28 -7.38 8.11
N LYS A 124 16.95 -7.35 9.28
CA LYS A 124 16.64 -8.26 10.37
C LYS A 124 15.21 -8.06 10.87
N GLU A 125 14.84 -6.82 11.15
CA GLU A 125 13.53 -6.42 11.62
C GLU A 125 12.45 -6.74 10.57
N PHE A 126 12.74 -6.51 9.28
CA PHE A 126 11.84 -6.92 8.19
C PHE A 126 11.51 -8.42 8.28
N TYR A 127 12.53 -9.30 8.40
CA TYR A 127 12.30 -10.73 8.49
C TYR A 127 11.61 -11.15 9.78
N ASP A 128 11.90 -10.50 10.92
CA ASP A 128 11.24 -10.79 12.19
C ASP A 128 9.72 -10.54 12.09
N TYR A 129 9.31 -9.40 11.51
CA TYR A 129 7.89 -9.08 11.31
C TYR A 129 7.24 -9.88 10.17
N ARG A 130 7.97 -10.17 9.09
CA ARG A 130 7.49 -11.07 8.04
C ARG A 130 7.18 -12.47 8.61
N ASN A 131 8.04 -13.02 9.44
CA ASN A 131 7.79 -14.29 10.09
C ASN A 131 6.62 -14.22 11.08
N SER A 132 6.44 -13.09 11.76
CA SER A 132 5.27 -12.85 12.61
C SER A 132 3.99 -12.84 11.78
N ALA A 133 3.96 -12.09 10.67
CA ALA A 133 2.84 -12.03 9.74
C ALA A 133 2.46 -13.42 9.21
N ILE A 134 3.42 -14.23 8.78
CA ILE A 134 3.16 -15.62 8.31
C ILE A 134 2.50 -16.46 9.40
N ARG A 135 2.96 -16.36 10.65
CA ARG A 135 2.33 -17.11 11.76
C ARG A 135 0.90 -16.64 12.02
N ARG A 136 0.61 -15.33 11.84
CA ARG A 136 -0.76 -14.80 12.00
C ARG A 136 -1.66 -15.25 10.85
N MET A 137 -1.19 -15.16 9.61
CA MET A 137 -1.92 -15.64 8.45
C MET A 137 -2.33 -17.12 8.62
N LYS A 138 -1.39 -17.95 9.08
CA LYS A 138 -1.66 -19.36 9.36
C LYS A 138 -2.71 -19.55 10.47
N ARG A 139 -2.68 -18.78 11.56
CA ARG A 139 -3.70 -18.85 12.62
C ARG A 139 -5.07 -18.43 12.11
N ILE A 140 -5.13 -17.34 11.33
CA ILE A 140 -6.36 -16.85 10.72
C ILE A 140 -6.98 -17.93 9.82
N ASP A 141 -6.17 -18.62 9.02
CA ASP A 141 -6.60 -19.71 8.14
C ASP A 141 -7.09 -20.95 8.92
N GLU A 142 -6.35 -21.33 10.00
CA GLU A 142 -6.70 -22.47 10.85
C GLU A 142 -7.99 -22.24 11.67
N GLU A 143 -8.24 -21.01 12.12
CA GLU A 143 -9.43 -20.66 12.91
C GLU A 143 -10.73 -20.65 12.09
N ASN A 144 -10.66 -20.91 10.80
CA ASN A 144 -11.73 -21.13 9.84
C ASN A 144 -13.10 -20.61 10.30
N ASN A 145 -13.56 -19.45 9.82
CA ASN A 145 -14.93 -18.92 9.91
C ASN A 145 -15.23 -17.78 10.90
N LEU A 146 -14.27 -17.05 11.40
CA LEU A 146 -14.58 -15.98 12.37
C LEU A 146 -14.82 -14.61 11.75
N PHE A 147 -14.65 -14.46 10.42
CA PHE A 147 -14.96 -13.18 9.76
C PHE A 147 -16.44 -13.12 9.45
N VAL A 148 -17.19 -12.58 10.42
CA VAL A 148 -18.67 -12.62 10.40
C VAL A 148 -19.24 -11.48 9.57
N ASP A 149 -18.46 -10.44 9.27
CA ASP A 149 -18.96 -9.30 8.54
C ASP A 149 -18.12 -8.93 7.30
N ARG A 150 -18.76 -8.18 6.40
CA ARG A 150 -18.17 -7.75 5.12
C ARG A 150 -16.96 -6.83 5.29
N HIS A 151 -16.91 -6.06 6.38
CA HIS A 151 -15.80 -5.15 6.66
C HIS A 151 -14.53 -5.93 7.00
N GLU A 152 -14.62 -6.92 7.88
CA GLU A 152 -13.50 -7.78 8.24
C GLU A 152 -13.00 -8.60 7.04
N SER A 153 -13.91 -9.15 6.22
CA SER A 153 -13.54 -9.88 5.01
C SER A 153 -12.73 -9.02 4.04
N ALA A 154 -13.19 -7.81 3.73
CA ALA A 154 -12.45 -6.89 2.86
C ALA A 154 -11.08 -6.51 3.44
N ARG A 155 -10.96 -6.37 4.74
CA ARG A 155 -9.68 -6.10 5.42
C ARG A 155 -8.75 -7.31 5.39
N LEU A 156 -9.27 -8.51 5.42
CA LEU A 156 -8.49 -9.73 5.27
C LEU A 156 -7.87 -9.82 3.87
N ASP A 157 -8.67 -9.61 2.83
CA ASP A 157 -8.21 -9.59 1.44
C ASP A 157 -7.13 -8.53 1.23
N TYR A 158 -7.32 -7.32 1.80
CA TYR A 158 -6.31 -6.28 1.85
C TYR A 158 -5.02 -6.77 2.52
N ALA A 159 -5.10 -7.35 3.71
CA ALA A 159 -3.92 -7.74 4.48
C ALA A 159 -3.08 -8.81 3.77
N PHE A 160 -3.74 -9.84 3.21
CA PHE A 160 -3.06 -10.90 2.48
C PHE A 160 -2.39 -10.34 1.21
N THR A 161 -3.10 -9.55 0.42
CA THR A 161 -2.56 -8.96 -0.80
C THR A 161 -1.38 -8.02 -0.49
N GLU A 162 -1.53 -7.14 0.51
CA GLU A 162 -0.48 -6.21 0.92
C GLU A 162 0.77 -6.94 1.43
N PHE A 163 0.62 -8.07 2.15
CA PHE A 163 1.75 -8.90 2.59
C PHE A 163 2.58 -9.39 1.40
N PHE A 164 1.94 -9.92 0.37
CA PHE A 164 2.63 -10.43 -0.81
C PHE A 164 3.24 -9.30 -1.64
N ILE A 165 2.55 -8.17 -1.80
CA ILE A 165 3.11 -6.99 -2.50
C ILE A 165 4.35 -6.48 -1.77
N VAL A 166 4.29 -6.29 -0.45
CA VAL A 166 5.42 -5.80 0.36
C VAL A 166 6.60 -6.77 0.30
N SER A 167 6.33 -8.08 0.33
CA SER A 167 7.36 -9.10 0.16
C SER A 167 8.00 -9.02 -1.24
N ALA A 168 7.21 -8.88 -2.29
CA ALA A 168 7.71 -8.74 -3.66
C ALA A 168 8.58 -7.50 -3.83
N VAL A 169 8.16 -6.36 -3.29
CA VAL A 169 8.95 -5.11 -3.28
C VAL A 169 10.29 -5.30 -2.57
N TYR A 170 10.28 -5.95 -1.40
CA TYR A 170 11.51 -6.22 -0.66
C TYR A 170 12.49 -7.09 -1.45
N TYR A 171 12.03 -8.19 -2.02
CA TYR A 171 12.84 -9.08 -2.85
C TYR A 171 13.34 -8.40 -4.12
N TYR A 172 12.53 -7.53 -4.74
CA TYR A 172 12.97 -6.72 -5.86
C TYR A 172 14.18 -5.84 -5.50
N TYR A 173 14.16 -5.13 -4.36
CA TYR A 173 15.29 -4.32 -3.91
C TYR A 173 16.54 -5.15 -3.59
N LEU A 174 16.38 -6.39 -3.17
CA LEU A 174 17.49 -7.34 -3.00
C LEU A 174 17.95 -7.98 -4.32
N GLN A 175 17.39 -7.59 -5.47
CA GLN A 175 17.64 -8.17 -6.79
C GLN A 175 17.31 -9.67 -6.88
N GLN A 176 16.42 -10.14 -6.03
CA GLN A 176 15.90 -11.51 -5.98
C GLN A 176 14.60 -11.61 -6.79
N ARG A 177 14.74 -11.57 -8.14
CA ARG A 177 13.60 -11.51 -9.06
C ARG A 177 12.67 -12.72 -8.93
N THR A 178 13.24 -13.91 -8.76
CA THR A 178 12.46 -15.17 -8.64
C THR A 178 11.53 -15.13 -7.43
N GLU A 179 12.05 -14.72 -6.28
CA GLU A 179 11.31 -14.60 -5.02
C GLU A 179 10.26 -13.47 -5.08
N ALA A 180 10.60 -12.37 -5.76
CA ALA A 180 9.66 -11.28 -6.00
C ALA A 180 8.48 -11.73 -6.86
N MET A 181 8.75 -12.44 -7.96
CA MET A 181 7.70 -13.01 -8.83
C MET A 181 6.86 -14.05 -8.09
N ALA A 182 7.51 -14.96 -7.34
CA ALA A 182 6.79 -15.96 -6.55
C ALA A 182 5.82 -15.30 -5.56
N SER A 183 6.25 -14.20 -4.90
CA SER A 183 5.38 -13.47 -3.99
C SER A 183 4.18 -12.83 -4.70
N LEU A 184 4.36 -12.23 -5.88
CA LEU A 184 3.23 -11.67 -6.64
C LEU A 184 2.28 -12.74 -7.18
N ASN A 185 2.77 -13.92 -7.52
CA ASN A 185 1.96 -15.00 -8.06
C ASN A 185 1.06 -15.68 -7.00
N GLU A 186 1.31 -15.43 -5.72
CA GLU A 186 0.37 -15.81 -4.64
C GLU A 186 -0.91 -14.97 -4.65
N ILE A 187 -0.88 -13.79 -5.29
CA ILE A 187 -2.03 -12.90 -5.37
C ILE A 187 -2.96 -13.38 -6.48
N GLN A 188 -4.13 -13.85 -6.07
CA GLN A 188 -5.19 -14.18 -7.00
C GLN A 188 -6.10 -12.96 -7.19
N LEU A 189 -6.14 -12.42 -8.41
CA LEU A 189 -7.10 -11.41 -8.81
C LEU A 189 -8.49 -12.06 -8.98
N ASN A 190 -8.99 -12.63 -7.89
CA ASN A 190 -10.32 -13.27 -7.84
C ASN A 190 -11.43 -12.22 -7.72
N GLU A 191 -12.67 -12.67 -7.67
CA GLU A 191 -13.85 -11.79 -7.59
C GLU A 191 -13.82 -10.90 -6.33
N ASP A 192 -13.24 -11.36 -5.22
CA ASP A 192 -13.18 -10.62 -3.95
C ASP A 192 -12.19 -9.46 -4.04
N LEU A 193 -10.99 -9.70 -4.59
CA LEU A 193 -10.01 -8.64 -4.83
C LEU A 193 -10.46 -7.67 -5.94
N ALA A 194 -11.27 -8.11 -6.88
CA ALA A 194 -11.80 -7.28 -7.97
C ALA A 194 -12.57 -6.03 -7.47
N THR A 195 -12.97 -6.00 -6.20
CA THR A 195 -13.63 -4.85 -5.57
C THR A 195 -12.67 -3.89 -4.87
N ASP A 196 -11.41 -4.29 -4.60
CA ASP A 196 -10.41 -3.43 -3.96
C ASP A 196 -9.46 -2.77 -4.97
N THR A 197 -9.89 -1.62 -5.47
CA THR A 197 -9.12 -0.85 -6.44
C THR A 197 -7.73 -0.43 -5.92
N ASN A 198 -7.55 -0.20 -4.60
CA ASN A 198 -6.24 0.12 -4.03
C ASN A 198 -5.23 -1.01 -4.29
N GLN A 199 -5.64 -2.24 -4.02
CA GLN A 199 -4.78 -3.41 -4.15
C GLN A 199 -4.56 -3.80 -5.61
N ILE A 200 -5.58 -3.70 -6.46
CA ILE A 200 -5.46 -3.93 -7.91
C ILE A 200 -4.43 -2.97 -8.52
N LEU A 201 -4.56 -1.67 -8.22
CA LEU A 201 -3.62 -0.66 -8.71
C LEU A 201 -2.20 -0.90 -8.19
N TYR A 202 -2.07 -1.29 -6.92
CA TYR A 202 -0.76 -1.58 -6.35
C TYR A 202 -0.11 -2.80 -6.99
N PHE A 203 -0.87 -3.86 -7.21
CA PHE A 203 -0.41 -5.06 -7.92
C PHE A 203 0.12 -4.73 -9.33
N HIS A 204 -0.70 -4.08 -10.17
CA HIS A 204 -0.29 -3.71 -11.54
C HIS A 204 0.93 -2.79 -11.54
N TYR A 205 0.95 -1.80 -10.64
CA TYR A 205 2.07 -0.89 -10.52
C TYR A 205 3.38 -1.63 -10.18
N ILE A 206 3.38 -2.50 -9.17
CA ILE A 206 4.59 -3.23 -8.77
C ILE A 206 5.01 -4.21 -9.87
N LYS A 207 4.09 -4.94 -10.47
CA LYS A 207 4.37 -5.87 -11.55
C LYS A 207 5.06 -5.17 -12.73
N GLY A 208 4.56 -4.02 -13.16
CA GLY A 208 5.14 -3.25 -14.24
C GLY A 208 6.44 -2.52 -13.87
N SER A 209 6.46 -1.80 -12.72
CA SER A 209 7.61 -0.96 -12.34
C SER A 209 8.84 -1.75 -11.89
N ALA A 210 8.65 -2.92 -11.32
CA ALA A 210 9.73 -3.81 -10.87
C ALA A 210 10.15 -4.83 -11.94
N GLY A 211 9.58 -4.80 -13.15
CA GLY A 211 9.91 -5.71 -14.24
C GLY A 211 9.57 -7.17 -13.93
N LEU A 212 8.49 -7.42 -13.17
CA LEU A 212 8.08 -8.76 -12.73
C LEU A 212 7.13 -9.42 -13.73
N CYS A 213 7.29 -9.14 -15.01
CA CYS A 213 6.52 -9.70 -16.12
C CYS A 213 7.17 -10.98 -16.67
N GLU A 214 6.38 -11.85 -17.29
CA GLU A 214 6.76 -13.22 -17.66
C GLU A 214 7.18 -13.39 -19.13
N GLY A 215 7.14 -12.33 -19.95
CA GLY A 215 7.47 -12.36 -21.36
C GLY A 215 8.76 -13.10 -21.66
N LYS A 216 8.74 -13.95 -22.69
CA LYS A 216 9.86 -14.85 -23.03
C LYS A 216 11.07 -14.11 -23.61
N THR A 217 10.82 -13.04 -24.34
CA THR A 217 11.86 -12.19 -24.91
C THR A 217 11.97 -10.86 -24.16
N PRO A 218 13.11 -10.14 -24.28
CA PRO A 218 13.23 -8.80 -23.70
C PRO A 218 12.11 -7.84 -24.16
N ASP A 219 11.75 -7.89 -25.44
CA ASP A 219 10.70 -7.04 -25.99
C ASP A 219 9.32 -7.41 -25.48
N GLU A 220 8.99 -8.70 -25.38
CA GLU A 220 7.73 -9.15 -24.76
C GLU A 220 7.63 -8.67 -23.31
N ARG A 221 8.70 -8.80 -22.52
CA ARG A 221 8.69 -8.29 -21.14
C ARG A 221 8.47 -6.79 -21.09
N LYS A 222 9.16 -5.99 -21.90
CA LYS A 222 8.94 -4.53 -21.99
C LYS A 222 7.51 -4.18 -22.39
N LEU A 223 6.90 -4.93 -23.30
CA LEU A 223 5.51 -4.72 -23.72
C LEU A 223 4.52 -5.05 -22.60
N GLU A 224 4.75 -6.12 -21.84
CA GLU A 224 3.94 -6.46 -20.65
C GLU A 224 4.11 -5.41 -19.54
N GLU A 225 5.34 -4.97 -19.25
CA GLU A 225 5.63 -3.88 -18.31
C GLU A 225 4.88 -2.59 -18.69
N PHE A 226 4.89 -2.26 -19.99
CA PHE A 226 4.11 -1.13 -20.49
C PHE A 226 2.61 -1.32 -20.24
N ASP A 227 2.06 -2.48 -20.56
CA ASP A 227 0.63 -2.77 -20.41
C ASP A 227 0.20 -2.69 -18.94
N GLU A 228 1.01 -3.17 -18.00
CA GLU A 228 0.78 -3.08 -16.55
C GLU A 228 0.80 -1.61 -16.06
N LEU A 229 1.80 -0.84 -16.46
CA LEU A 229 1.93 0.57 -16.09
C LEU A 229 0.83 1.44 -16.73
N TYR A 230 0.48 1.14 -17.98
CA TYR A 230 -0.62 1.80 -18.68
C TYR A 230 -1.97 1.50 -18.00
N THR A 231 -2.19 0.24 -17.59
CA THR A 231 -3.38 -0.16 -16.83
C THR A 231 -3.45 0.59 -15.51
N THR A 232 -2.32 0.67 -14.78
CA THR A 232 -2.22 1.46 -13.54
C THR A 232 -2.61 2.92 -13.77
N TRP A 233 -2.00 3.58 -14.75
CA TRP A 233 -2.32 4.98 -15.07
C TRP A 233 -3.78 5.17 -15.46
N LYS A 234 -4.30 4.33 -16.36
CA LYS A 234 -5.66 4.45 -16.89
C LYS A 234 -6.70 4.31 -15.78
N MET A 235 -6.63 3.22 -15.02
CA MET A 235 -7.56 2.97 -13.91
C MET A 235 -7.47 4.06 -12.84
N ALA A 236 -6.25 4.49 -12.50
CA ALA A 236 -6.03 5.53 -11.51
C ALA A 236 -6.58 6.88 -11.95
N SER A 237 -6.38 7.28 -13.21
CA SER A 237 -6.88 8.55 -13.74
C SER A 237 -8.41 8.58 -13.83
N GLU A 238 -9.04 7.45 -14.24
CA GLU A 238 -10.50 7.33 -14.33
C GLU A 238 -11.18 7.38 -12.95
N GLN A 239 -10.50 6.96 -11.88
CA GLN A 239 -11.07 6.84 -10.55
C GLN A 239 -10.48 7.82 -9.51
N GLY A 240 -9.58 8.71 -9.94
CA GLY A 240 -9.03 9.78 -9.11
C GLY A 240 -7.97 9.33 -8.08
N TYR A 241 -7.19 8.30 -8.38
CA TYR A 241 -6.09 7.81 -7.55
C TYR A 241 -4.78 8.53 -7.88
N LEU A 242 -4.59 9.73 -7.35
CA LEU A 242 -3.45 10.59 -7.66
C LEU A 242 -2.08 9.93 -7.48
N TYR A 243 -1.92 9.11 -6.42
CA TYR A 243 -0.69 8.39 -6.14
C TYR A 243 -0.35 7.40 -7.26
N PHE A 244 -1.28 6.55 -7.65
CA PHE A 244 -1.07 5.55 -8.69
C PHE A 244 -1.08 6.15 -10.10
N GLU A 245 -1.82 7.23 -10.34
CA GLU A 245 -1.74 7.97 -11.59
C GLU A 245 -0.33 8.50 -11.81
N GLY A 246 0.28 9.12 -10.77
CA GLY A 246 1.66 9.58 -10.81
C GLY A 246 2.66 8.44 -11.01
N ASN A 247 2.50 7.34 -10.27
CA ASN A 247 3.41 6.18 -10.37
C ASN A 247 3.35 5.49 -11.74
N GLY A 248 2.17 5.33 -12.32
CA GLY A 248 2.00 4.79 -13.67
C GLY A 248 2.72 5.66 -14.73
N LEU A 249 2.51 6.98 -14.66
CA LEU A 249 3.17 7.95 -15.55
C LEU A 249 4.70 7.95 -15.39
N GLN A 250 5.21 7.91 -14.15
CA GLN A 250 6.64 7.86 -13.87
C GLN A 250 7.27 6.55 -14.36
N GLY A 251 6.61 5.41 -14.13
CA GLY A 251 7.04 4.10 -14.63
C GLY A 251 7.14 4.09 -16.16
N LEU A 252 6.13 4.61 -16.85
CA LEU A 252 6.14 4.76 -18.31
C LEU A 252 7.25 5.71 -18.80
N THR A 253 7.53 6.81 -18.09
CA THR A 253 8.66 7.68 -18.39
C THR A 253 9.98 6.93 -18.34
N ASN A 254 10.22 6.13 -17.29
CA ASN A 254 11.43 5.34 -17.13
C ASN A 254 11.55 4.25 -18.22
N LEU A 255 10.45 3.58 -18.51
CA LEU A 255 10.41 2.50 -19.51
C LEU A 255 10.69 3.01 -20.92
N MET A 256 10.25 4.22 -21.25
CA MET A 256 10.44 4.90 -22.55
C MET A 256 11.70 5.79 -22.60
N ALA A 257 12.59 5.73 -21.61
CA ALA A 257 13.73 6.65 -21.54
C ALA A 257 14.78 6.42 -22.65
N SER A 258 14.91 5.21 -23.20
CA SER A 258 15.79 4.93 -24.35
C SER A 258 15.04 5.03 -25.66
N GLN A 259 15.75 5.49 -26.72
CA GLN A 259 15.19 5.59 -28.06
C GLN A 259 14.65 4.23 -28.56
N GLU A 260 15.41 3.17 -28.35
CA GLU A 260 15.02 1.80 -28.76
C GLU A 260 13.68 1.38 -28.11
N SER A 261 13.56 1.58 -26.79
CA SER A 261 12.32 1.24 -26.08
C SER A 261 11.14 2.11 -26.54
N TYR A 262 11.38 3.40 -26.74
CA TYR A 262 10.33 4.31 -27.23
C TYR A 262 9.83 3.90 -28.64
N GLU A 263 10.73 3.56 -29.57
CA GLU A 263 10.37 3.07 -30.89
C GLU A 263 9.59 1.74 -30.85
N LEU A 264 9.95 0.83 -29.93
CA LEU A 264 9.18 -0.40 -29.71
C LEU A 264 7.71 -0.07 -29.37
N PHE A 265 7.48 0.88 -28.47
CA PHE A 265 6.11 1.24 -28.05
C PHE A 265 5.37 2.05 -29.12
N LEU A 266 6.05 2.93 -29.87
CA LEU A 266 5.46 3.60 -31.02
C LEU A 266 4.93 2.59 -32.05
N ASN A 267 5.69 1.51 -32.30
CA ASN A 267 5.32 0.49 -33.27
C ASN A 267 4.24 -0.48 -32.75
N ARG A 268 4.25 -0.80 -31.45
CA ARG A 268 3.45 -1.90 -30.88
C ARG A 268 2.32 -1.44 -29.97
N ARG A 269 2.34 -0.17 -29.49
CA ARG A 269 1.37 0.40 -28.53
C ARG A 269 0.89 1.81 -28.92
N SER A 270 1.01 2.19 -30.20
CA SER A 270 0.65 3.53 -30.70
C SER A 270 -0.74 4.00 -30.26
N HIS A 271 -1.73 3.14 -30.32
CA HIS A 271 -3.09 3.49 -29.87
C HIS A 271 -3.15 3.82 -28.36
N ALA A 272 -2.42 3.10 -27.51
CA ALA A 272 -2.35 3.41 -26.09
C ALA A 272 -1.66 4.76 -25.84
N LEU A 273 -0.60 5.07 -26.60
CA LEU A 273 0.12 6.34 -26.49
C LEU A 273 -0.78 7.55 -26.82
N THR A 274 -1.69 7.45 -27.77
CA THR A 274 -2.62 8.54 -28.10
C THR A 274 -3.65 8.82 -26.99
N ARG A 275 -3.89 7.86 -26.10
CA ARG A 275 -4.84 8.00 -24.98
C ARG A 275 -4.36 8.94 -23.88
N PHE A 276 -3.08 9.30 -23.83
CA PHE A 276 -2.60 10.32 -22.89
C PHE A 276 -3.10 11.73 -23.20
N GLY A 277 -3.68 11.96 -24.40
CA GLY A 277 -4.26 13.26 -24.79
C GLY A 277 -3.22 14.36 -25.02
N ILE A 278 -1.94 13.98 -25.20
CA ILE A 278 -0.81 14.87 -25.48
C ILE A 278 -0.09 14.41 -26.77
N PRO A 279 0.71 15.29 -27.43
CA PRO A 279 1.40 14.93 -28.66
C PRO A 279 2.31 13.69 -28.48
N VAL A 280 2.22 12.76 -29.43
CA VAL A 280 3.07 11.55 -29.48
C VAL A 280 4.28 11.87 -30.38
N ASP A 281 5.28 12.47 -29.77
CA ASP A 281 6.57 12.81 -30.41
C ASP A 281 7.72 12.43 -29.45
N SER A 282 8.97 12.72 -29.82
CA SER A 282 10.15 12.40 -29.03
C SER A 282 10.17 12.95 -27.60
N LEU A 283 9.33 13.94 -27.29
CA LEU A 283 9.20 14.54 -25.96
C LEU A 283 8.08 13.90 -25.11
N LEU A 284 7.34 12.93 -25.64
CA LEU A 284 6.28 12.26 -24.89
C LEU A 284 6.74 11.75 -23.52
N PRO A 285 7.86 11.00 -23.39
CA PRO A 285 8.30 10.50 -22.08
C PRO A 285 8.58 11.61 -21.07
N LEU A 286 9.17 12.73 -21.53
CA LEU A 286 9.41 13.89 -20.69
C LEU A 286 8.11 14.51 -20.17
N ARG A 287 7.11 14.67 -21.04
CA ARG A 287 5.80 15.21 -20.64
C ARG A 287 5.09 14.28 -19.65
N LEU A 288 5.18 12.97 -19.82
CA LEU A 288 4.62 12.01 -18.85
C LEU A 288 5.31 12.15 -17.48
N GLY A 289 6.63 12.33 -17.44
CA GLY A 289 7.37 12.59 -16.21
C GLY A 289 6.93 13.90 -15.52
N GLN A 290 6.69 14.96 -16.29
CA GLN A 290 6.17 16.23 -15.78
C GLN A 290 4.75 16.09 -15.22
N MET A 291 3.88 15.34 -15.92
CA MET A 291 2.53 15.03 -15.43
C MET A 291 2.59 14.22 -14.13
N ALA A 292 3.50 13.23 -14.03
CA ALA A 292 3.71 12.46 -12.81
C ALA A 292 4.09 13.39 -11.62
N LEU A 293 5.03 14.30 -11.85
CA LEU A 293 5.45 15.29 -10.85
C LEU A 293 4.28 16.16 -10.35
N GLU A 294 3.39 16.59 -11.26
CA GLU A 294 2.18 17.34 -10.89
C GLU A 294 1.24 16.51 -10.01
N ARG A 295 1.04 15.22 -10.32
CA ARG A 295 0.20 14.33 -9.50
C ARG A 295 0.78 14.13 -8.12
N PHE A 296 2.08 13.90 -8.00
CA PHE A 296 2.74 13.74 -6.71
C PHE A 296 2.72 15.01 -5.86
N ARG A 297 2.87 16.18 -6.47
CA ARG A 297 2.69 17.46 -5.78
C ARG A 297 1.27 17.64 -5.25
N LYS A 298 0.27 17.30 -6.05
CA LYS A 298 -1.14 17.37 -5.66
C LYS A 298 -1.48 16.38 -4.54
N TYR A 299 -0.87 15.19 -4.58
CA TYR A 299 -1.03 14.18 -3.55
C TYR A 299 -0.17 14.48 -2.29
N ASN A 300 0.83 15.35 -2.42
CA ASN A 300 1.79 15.75 -1.39
C ASN A 300 2.72 14.62 -0.93
N ASP A 301 3.22 13.82 -1.88
CA ASP A 301 4.20 12.75 -1.63
C ASP A 301 5.63 13.22 -1.95
N LEU A 302 6.36 13.58 -0.91
CA LEU A 302 7.72 14.10 -1.03
C LEU A 302 8.71 13.08 -1.63
N TYR A 303 8.53 11.79 -1.29
CA TYR A 303 9.38 10.72 -1.81
C TYR A 303 9.20 10.55 -3.32
N GLN A 304 7.96 10.51 -3.78
CA GLN A 304 7.66 10.39 -5.20
C GLN A 304 8.00 11.67 -5.99
N ILE A 305 7.89 12.84 -5.38
CA ILE A 305 8.37 14.09 -5.99
C ILE A 305 9.88 14.03 -6.29
N ALA A 306 10.69 13.58 -5.34
CA ALA A 306 12.13 13.38 -5.56
C ALA A 306 12.37 12.33 -6.66
N GLY A 307 11.65 11.19 -6.62
CA GLY A 307 11.72 10.14 -7.64
C GLY A 307 11.36 10.63 -9.05
N ALA A 308 10.33 11.46 -9.18
CA ALA A 308 9.94 12.06 -10.47
C ALA A 308 11.02 12.99 -11.03
N TYR A 309 11.64 13.82 -10.19
CA TYR A 309 12.78 14.64 -10.62
C TYR A 309 13.95 13.75 -11.10
N VAL A 310 14.25 12.65 -10.41
CA VAL A 310 15.29 11.70 -10.84
C VAL A 310 14.94 11.08 -12.21
N SER A 311 13.69 10.67 -12.43
CA SER A 311 13.23 10.10 -13.70
C SER A 311 13.34 11.10 -14.86
N ILE A 312 12.90 12.35 -14.64
CA ILE A 312 13.04 13.46 -15.61
C ILE A 312 14.51 13.74 -15.89
N GLY A 313 15.35 13.84 -14.86
CA GLY A 313 16.79 14.10 -14.99
C GLY A 313 17.52 13.01 -15.77
N LYS A 314 17.19 11.75 -15.53
CA LYS A 314 17.73 10.61 -16.30
C LYS A 314 17.35 10.69 -17.79
N TYR A 315 16.08 10.99 -18.08
CA TYR A 315 15.63 11.20 -19.46
C TYR A 315 16.40 12.32 -20.14
N LEU A 316 16.50 13.50 -19.52
CA LEU A 316 17.22 14.67 -20.06
C LEU A 316 18.70 14.36 -20.31
N ASN A 317 19.37 13.66 -19.39
CA ASN A 317 20.76 13.23 -19.54
C ASN A 317 20.93 12.26 -20.73
N ALA A 318 20.05 11.28 -20.87
CA ALA A 318 20.09 10.33 -21.97
C ALA A 318 19.90 11.00 -23.35
N HIS A 319 19.26 12.17 -23.40
CA HIS A 319 19.01 12.95 -24.62
C HIS A 319 19.97 14.15 -24.80
N GLY A 320 21.10 14.18 -24.08
CA GLY A 320 22.14 15.21 -24.22
C GLY A 320 21.77 16.59 -23.65
N ARG A 321 20.63 16.73 -22.94
CA ARG A 321 20.17 17.98 -22.31
C ARG A 321 20.81 18.14 -20.92
N TYR A 322 22.15 18.17 -20.87
CA TYR A 322 22.91 18.03 -19.63
C TYR A 322 22.65 19.14 -18.60
N THR A 323 22.55 20.40 -19.04
CA THR A 323 22.28 21.54 -18.14
C THR A 323 20.93 21.37 -17.45
N GLU A 324 19.90 21.03 -18.22
CA GLU A 324 18.55 20.82 -17.67
C GLU A 324 18.48 19.58 -16.79
N ALA A 325 19.26 18.53 -17.13
CA ALA A 325 19.37 17.35 -16.28
C ALA A 325 19.99 17.71 -14.92
N LEU A 326 21.08 18.48 -14.89
CA LEU A 326 21.72 18.94 -13.65
C LEU A 326 20.77 19.77 -12.80
N ASP A 327 20.08 20.75 -13.38
CA ASP A 327 19.11 21.59 -12.68
C ASP A 327 17.95 20.76 -12.09
N THR A 328 17.51 19.72 -12.81
CA THR A 328 16.42 18.83 -12.38
C THR A 328 16.88 17.91 -11.26
N LEU A 329 18.08 17.33 -11.37
CA LEU A 329 18.66 16.47 -10.34
C LEU A 329 19.02 17.25 -9.06
N ALA A 330 19.44 18.52 -9.20
CA ALA A 330 19.64 19.40 -8.04
C ALA A 330 18.35 19.58 -7.24
N LYS A 331 17.18 19.74 -7.90
CA LYS A 331 15.87 19.79 -7.22
C LYS A 331 15.53 18.49 -6.51
N ALA A 332 15.90 17.33 -7.07
CA ALA A 332 15.74 16.05 -6.39
C ALA A 332 16.59 15.99 -5.12
N LEU A 333 17.86 16.39 -5.22
CA LEU A 333 18.80 16.43 -4.10
C LEU A 333 18.35 17.40 -2.99
N ASP A 334 17.86 18.58 -3.36
CA ASP A 334 17.31 19.54 -2.41
C ASP A 334 16.12 18.96 -1.65
N CYS A 335 15.20 18.27 -2.35
CA CYS A 335 14.07 17.59 -1.73
C CYS A 335 14.53 16.50 -0.75
N VAL A 336 15.50 15.68 -1.15
CA VAL A 336 16.10 14.62 -0.31
C VAL A 336 16.76 15.19 0.94
N ASN A 337 17.55 16.26 0.80
CA ASN A 337 18.27 16.90 1.91
C ASN A 337 17.33 17.60 2.89
N GLN A 338 16.32 18.33 2.39
CA GLN A 338 15.35 19.04 3.23
C GLN A 338 14.50 18.08 4.09
N HIS A 339 14.29 16.85 3.62
CA HIS A 339 13.43 15.87 4.29
C HIS A 339 14.20 14.67 4.86
N HIS A 340 15.54 14.74 4.94
CA HIS A 340 16.41 13.69 5.51
C HIS A 340 16.16 12.29 4.96
N MET A 341 15.93 12.19 3.63
CA MET A 341 15.64 10.93 2.95
C MET A 341 16.90 10.08 2.76
N SER A 342 17.38 9.40 3.79
CA SER A 342 18.61 8.60 3.76
C SER A 342 18.65 7.52 2.67
N TYR A 343 17.50 7.12 2.16
CA TYR A 343 17.39 6.09 1.12
C TYR A 343 17.87 6.53 -0.28
N TYR A 344 17.94 7.83 -0.55
CA TYR A 344 18.43 8.37 -1.82
C TYR A 344 19.93 8.75 -1.79
N HIS A 345 20.60 8.60 -0.65
CA HIS A 345 22.04 8.77 -0.52
C HIS A 345 22.78 7.48 -0.84
#